data_949fc8692abcf3fb8497e6ced065380d
#
_entry.id   949fc8692abcf3fb8497e6ced065380d
#
_cell.length_a   1.000
_cell.length_b   1.000
_cell.length_c   1.000
_cell.angle_alpha   90.00
_cell.angle_beta   90.00
_cell.angle_gamma   90.00
#
_symmetry.space_group_name_H-M   'P 1'
#
loop_
_entity.id
_entity.type
_entity.pdbx_description
1 polymer ?
#
loop_
_entity_poly.entity_id
_entity_poly.type
_entity_poly.pdbx_seq_one_letter_code
_entity_poly.pdbx_strand_id
1 'polypeptide(L)'
;FGSQEVLSRYVGWGGLSDAFDPEKPAWALEYAQLKELLTPEEYAAARSSTLNAHYTSPTVIQAIYEAVDRMGFETGNILEPSMGVGNFFGMLPEEMRNSRLYGDLGNTSSKVFSGSVTVELDPVSGRIAKQLYPKADITVGGFETTDRRDFFDLAIGNVPFGQYQVNDKAYNKLNFSIHNYFFAKALDQVRPGGVVAFVTSRYTMDAKDSTVRRYLAQRGLSPFR
;
A
#
# COMPACT_ATOMS: atom_id res chain seq x y z
N PHE A 1 26.74 4.52 -0.12
CA PHE A 1 25.98 4.47 -1.40
C PHE A 1 25.65 3.03 -1.84
N GLY A 2 26.59 2.06 -1.75
CA GLY A 2 26.34 0.68 -2.22
C GLY A 2 25.18 -0.05 -1.53
N SER A 3 24.99 0.16 -0.24
CA SER A 3 23.90 -0.52 0.52
C SER A 3 22.52 -0.03 0.10
N GLN A 4 22.32 1.28 -0.14
CA GLN A 4 21.05 1.83 -0.58
C GLN A 4 20.69 1.40 -2.00
N GLU A 5 21.67 1.26 -2.88
CA GLU A 5 21.47 0.76 -4.24
C GLU A 5 20.95 -0.69 -4.21
N VAL A 6 21.51 -1.55 -3.37
CA VAL A 6 21.03 -2.93 -3.21
C VAL A 6 19.60 -2.93 -2.66
N LEU A 7 19.32 -2.14 -1.62
CA LEU A 7 17.98 -2.05 -1.02
C LEU A 7 16.93 -1.53 -2.01
N SER A 8 17.28 -0.59 -2.88
CA SER A 8 16.37 -0.03 -3.88
C SER A 8 15.94 -1.03 -4.97
N ARG A 9 16.69 -2.13 -5.12
CA ARG A 9 16.35 -3.22 -6.05
C ARG A 9 15.35 -4.22 -5.47
N TYR A 10 15.07 -4.15 -4.18
CA TYR A 10 14.10 -5.03 -3.55
C TYR A 10 12.68 -4.64 -4.00
N VAL A 11 11.98 -5.58 -4.59
CA VAL A 11 10.63 -5.39 -5.14
C VAL A 11 9.55 -6.18 -4.38
N GLY A 12 9.90 -6.77 -3.23
CA GLY A 12 9.02 -7.68 -2.50
C GLY A 12 9.05 -9.10 -3.05
N TRP A 13 8.13 -9.91 -2.58
CA TRP A 13 8.07 -11.35 -2.87
C TRP A 13 6.96 -11.72 -3.86
N GLY A 14 6.26 -10.74 -4.41
CA GLY A 14 5.14 -10.97 -5.34
C GLY A 14 5.54 -11.82 -6.54
N GLY A 15 4.77 -12.86 -6.81
CA GLY A 15 5.04 -13.80 -7.90
C GLY A 15 6.13 -14.83 -7.65
N LEU A 16 6.78 -14.84 -6.46
CA LEU A 16 7.87 -15.74 -6.11
C LEU A 16 7.43 -16.94 -5.22
N SER A 17 6.16 -17.35 -5.33
CA SER A 17 5.62 -18.46 -4.52
C SER A 17 6.44 -19.76 -4.66
N ASP A 18 6.98 -20.03 -5.85
CA ASP A 18 7.76 -21.24 -6.12
C ASP A 18 9.09 -21.30 -5.34
N ALA A 19 9.68 -20.16 -5.00
CA ALA A 19 10.86 -20.08 -4.14
C ALA A 19 10.60 -20.52 -2.69
N PHE A 20 9.33 -20.57 -2.28
CA PHE A 20 8.89 -21.01 -0.95
C PHE A 20 8.28 -22.43 -0.94
N ASP A 21 8.32 -23.13 -2.07
CA ASP A 21 7.74 -24.45 -2.25
C ASP A 21 8.87 -25.51 -2.31
N PRO A 22 8.95 -26.44 -1.31
CA PRO A 22 9.96 -27.50 -1.30
C PRO A 22 9.81 -28.49 -2.46
N GLU A 23 8.64 -28.56 -3.10
CA GLU A 23 8.36 -29.48 -4.21
C GLU A 23 8.78 -28.91 -5.58
N LYS A 24 9.47 -27.76 -5.61
CA LYS A 24 9.95 -27.11 -6.83
C LYS A 24 11.46 -27.26 -7.02
N PRO A 25 11.93 -28.31 -7.75
CA PRO A 25 13.36 -28.56 -7.91
C PRO A 25 14.13 -27.41 -8.54
N ALA A 26 13.51 -26.64 -9.43
CA ALA A 26 14.12 -25.49 -10.07
C ALA A 26 14.44 -24.34 -9.10
N TRP A 27 13.82 -24.32 -7.92
CA TRP A 27 13.98 -23.31 -6.88
C TRP A 27 14.63 -23.84 -5.59
N ALA A 28 15.20 -25.07 -5.65
CA ALA A 28 15.72 -25.73 -4.45
C ALA A 28 16.85 -24.93 -3.77
N LEU A 29 17.70 -24.25 -4.54
CA LEU A 29 18.78 -23.41 -4.01
C LEU A 29 18.23 -22.19 -3.28
N GLU A 30 17.33 -21.45 -3.91
CA GLU A 30 16.69 -20.26 -3.34
C GLU A 30 15.85 -20.63 -2.12
N TYR A 31 15.12 -21.74 -2.16
CA TYR A 31 14.39 -22.27 -1.02
C TYR A 31 15.30 -22.49 0.19
N ALA A 32 16.45 -23.17 -0.01
CA ALA A 32 17.42 -23.43 1.06
C ALA A 32 18.02 -22.13 1.61
N GLN A 33 18.41 -21.21 0.73
CA GLN A 33 18.97 -19.91 1.12
C GLN A 33 17.95 -19.05 1.90
N LEU A 34 16.69 -19.00 1.49
CA LEU A 34 15.65 -18.27 2.20
C LEU A 34 15.42 -18.83 3.62
N LYS A 35 15.48 -20.15 3.77
CA LYS A 35 15.39 -20.79 5.09
C LYS A 35 16.58 -20.50 6.01
N GLU A 36 17.74 -20.30 5.45
CA GLU A 36 18.96 -19.98 6.20
C GLU A 36 19.05 -18.50 6.56
N LEU A 37 18.68 -17.61 5.64
CA LEU A 37 18.88 -16.16 5.76
C LEU A 37 17.77 -15.45 6.53
N LEU A 38 16.54 -15.98 6.50
CA LEU A 38 15.38 -15.34 7.13
C LEU A 38 15.06 -16.03 8.48
N THR A 39 14.66 -15.23 9.46
CA THR A 39 14.05 -15.81 10.67
C THR A 39 12.76 -16.54 10.33
N PRO A 40 12.25 -17.45 11.17
CA PRO A 40 10.97 -18.11 10.93
C PRO A 40 9.81 -17.14 10.68
N GLU A 41 9.77 -16.03 11.40
CA GLU A 41 8.78 -14.97 11.28
C GLU A 41 8.92 -14.23 9.94
N GLU A 42 10.13 -13.85 9.55
CA GLU A 42 10.42 -13.21 8.26
C GLU A 42 10.08 -14.14 7.09
N TYR A 43 10.41 -15.43 7.23
CA TYR A 43 10.09 -16.42 6.21
C TYR A 43 8.57 -16.59 6.04
N ALA A 44 7.81 -16.68 7.15
CA ALA A 44 6.37 -16.79 7.11
C ALA A 44 5.73 -15.55 6.48
N ALA A 45 6.18 -14.35 6.87
CA ALA A 45 5.70 -13.10 6.32
C ALA A 45 6.01 -12.97 4.82
N ALA A 46 7.24 -13.28 4.40
CA ALA A 46 7.66 -13.28 2.99
C ALA A 46 6.80 -14.25 2.16
N ARG A 47 6.63 -15.48 2.63
CA ARG A 47 5.80 -16.50 1.97
C ARG A 47 4.34 -16.05 1.81
N SER A 48 3.75 -15.48 2.85
CA SER A 48 2.35 -15.01 2.81
C SER A 48 2.18 -13.85 1.84
N SER A 49 3.20 -13.01 1.65
CA SER A 49 3.16 -11.85 0.75
C SER A 49 3.29 -12.19 -0.73
N THR A 50 3.73 -13.41 -1.08
CA THR A 50 3.94 -13.82 -2.48
C THR A 50 2.69 -13.70 -3.36
N LEU A 51 1.51 -13.83 -2.78
CA LEU A 51 0.22 -13.73 -3.48
C LEU A 51 -0.35 -12.31 -3.52
N ASN A 52 0.09 -11.42 -2.64
CA ASN A 52 -0.53 -10.13 -2.39
C ASN A 52 0.37 -8.93 -2.69
N ALA A 53 1.66 -9.13 -2.95
CA ALA A 53 2.58 -8.06 -3.31
C ALA A 53 2.45 -7.76 -4.81
N HIS A 54 1.90 -6.60 -5.13
CA HIS A 54 1.75 -6.12 -6.50
C HIS A 54 2.67 -4.93 -6.73
N TYR A 55 3.63 -5.12 -7.61
CA TYR A 55 4.53 -4.05 -8.04
C TYR A 55 3.82 -3.13 -9.04
N THR A 56 3.89 -1.83 -8.79
CA THR A 56 3.39 -0.82 -9.72
C THR A 56 4.52 -0.38 -10.65
N SER A 57 4.31 -0.43 -11.95
CA SER A 57 5.35 -0.05 -12.91
C SER A 57 5.72 1.44 -12.78
N PRO A 58 6.99 1.81 -13.00
CA PRO A 58 7.42 3.20 -12.98
C PRO A 58 6.61 4.12 -13.89
N THR A 59 6.23 3.63 -15.07
CA THR A 59 5.40 4.38 -16.03
C THR A 59 4.03 4.76 -15.44
N VAL A 60 3.40 3.85 -14.69
CA VAL A 60 2.11 4.11 -14.05
C VAL A 60 2.27 5.12 -12.91
N ILE A 61 3.33 4.97 -12.09
CA ILE A 61 3.61 5.91 -10.99
C ILE A 61 3.84 7.32 -11.56
N GLN A 62 4.63 7.45 -12.61
CA GLN A 62 4.90 8.72 -13.28
C GLN A 62 3.61 9.35 -13.82
N ALA A 63 2.77 8.58 -14.51
CA ALA A 63 1.50 9.08 -15.03
C ALA A 63 0.56 9.58 -13.93
N ILE A 64 0.56 8.92 -12.76
CA ILE A 64 -0.23 9.35 -11.60
C ILE A 64 0.30 10.70 -11.07
N TYR A 65 1.62 10.86 -10.92
CA TYR A 65 2.20 12.13 -10.50
C TYR A 65 1.93 13.28 -11.49
N GLU A 66 1.99 13.01 -12.80
CA GLU A 66 1.59 13.98 -13.81
C GLU A 66 0.13 14.41 -13.69
N ALA A 67 -0.77 13.47 -13.40
CA ALA A 67 -2.18 13.77 -13.17
C ALA A 67 -2.37 14.62 -11.90
N VAL A 68 -1.68 14.30 -10.82
CA VAL A 68 -1.72 15.01 -9.54
C VAL A 68 -1.17 16.45 -9.70
N ASP A 69 -0.08 16.63 -10.45
CA ASP A 69 0.47 17.95 -10.80
C ASP A 69 -0.55 18.79 -11.57
N ARG A 70 -1.20 18.22 -12.58
CA ARG A 70 -2.28 18.89 -13.34
C ARG A 70 -3.50 19.27 -12.50
N MET A 71 -3.73 18.59 -11.37
CA MET A 71 -4.75 18.95 -10.37
C MET A 71 -4.29 20.10 -9.47
N GLY A 72 -3.07 20.60 -9.63
CA GLY A 72 -2.52 21.74 -8.89
C GLY A 72 -1.86 21.37 -7.57
N PHE A 73 -1.52 20.11 -7.33
CA PHE A 73 -0.74 19.73 -6.16
C PHE A 73 0.73 20.12 -6.38
N GLU A 74 1.30 20.86 -5.45
CA GLU A 74 2.71 21.27 -5.47
C GLU A 74 3.49 20.57 -4.35
N THR A 75 3.19 20.91 -3.10
CA THR A 75 3.81 20.32 -1.91
C THR A 75 2.82 20.20 -0.76
N GLY A 76 3.11 19.31 0.16
CA GLY A 76 2.28 19.12 1.35
C GLY A 76 2.60 17.84 2.10
N ASN A 77 1.66 17.38 2.89
CA ASN A 77 1.73 16.09 3.57
C ASN A 77 1.23 15.00 2.63
N ILE A 78 2.10 14.06 2.27
CA ILE A 78 1.80 12.96 1.36
C ILE A 78 1.71 11.65 2.15
N LEU A 79 0.59 10.94 2.01
CA LEU A 79 0.37 9.60 2.55
C LEU A 79 0.53 8.55 1.44
N GLU A 80 1.32 7.52 1.68
CA GLU A 80 1.32 6.27 0.91
C GLU A 80 0.87 5.13 1.83
N PRO A 81 -0.43 4.82 1.90
CA PRO A 81 -0.92 3.69 2.68
C PRO A 81 -0.58 2.39 1.96
N SER A 82 -0.17 1.36 2.70
CA SER A 82 0.31 0.10 2.10
C SER A 82 1.52 0.29 1.17
N MET A 83 2.51 1.04 1.67
CA MET A 83 3.64 1.55 0.86
C MET A 83 4.60 0.46 0.37
N GLY A 84 4.65 -0.73 0.98
CA GLY A 84 5.69 -1.70 0.70
C GLY A 84 7.08 -1.10 0.94
N VAL A 85 7.92 -1.08 -0.09
CA VAL A 85 9.24 -0.43 -0.03
C VAL A 85 9.24 1.05 -0.43
N GLY A 86 8.06 1.63 -0.71
CA GLY A 86 7.92 3.05 -0.99
C GLY A 86 8.27 3.45 -2.43
N ASN A 87 7.82 2.69 -3.41
CA ASN A 87 8.09 3.00 -4.81
C ASN A 87 7.55 4.36 -5.24
N PHE A 88 6.40 4.78 -4.73
CA PHE A 88 5.86 6.11 -4.99
C PHE A 88 6.73 7.20 -4.37
N PHE A 89 7.25 7.02 -3.16
CA PHE A 89 8.19 7.96 -2.56
C PHE A 89 9.51 8.03 -3.34
N GLY A 90 10.00 6.90 -3.83
CA GLY A 90 11.24 6.83 -4.63
C GLY A 90 11.14 7.54 -5.97
N MET A 91 9.94 7.71 -6.48
CA MET A 91 9.67 8.39 -7.77
C MET A 91 9.01 9.76 -7.59
N LEU A 92 9.06 10.33 -6.38
CA LEU A 92 8.51 11.66 -6.12
C LEU A 92 9.17 12.68 -7.04
N PRO A 93 8.40 13.48 -7.82
CA PRO A 93 8.94 14.52 -8.68
C PRO A 93 9.75 15.57 -7.90
N GLU A 94 10.73 16.17 -8.57
CA GLU A 94 11.62 17.19 -7.99
C GLU A 94 10.82 18.35 -7.38
N GLU A 95 9.78 18.77 -8.07
CA GLU A 95 8.90 19.87 -7.68
C GLU A 95 8.18 19.61 -6.35
N MET A 96 7.95 18.31 -6.03
CA MET A 96 7.25 17.85 -4.84
C MET A 96 8.19 17.49 -3.69
N ARG A 97 9.53 17.59 -3.85
CA ARG A 97 10.53 17.11 -2.87
C ARG A 97 10.51 17.79 -1.51
N ASN A 98 9.91 18.97 -1.41
CA ASN A 98 9.71 19.65 -0.12
C ASN A 98 8.50 19.13 0.67
N SER A 99 7.81 18.15 0.15
CA SER A 99 6.70 17.50 0.83
C SER A 99 7.16 16.65 2.01
N ARG A 100 6.28 16.49 3.01
CA ARG A 100 6.48 15.56 4.13
C ARG A 100 5.83 14.23 3.80
N LEU A 101 6.60 13.15 3.95
CA LEU A 101 6.21 11.82 3.54
C LEU A 101 5.79 10.97 4.74
N TYR A 102 4.62 10.36 4.66
CA TYR A 102 4.04 9.47 5.66
C TYR A 102 3.69 8.15 4.99
N GLY A 103 4.25 7.06 5.46
CA GLY A 103 4.01 5.74 4.91
C GLY A 103 3.47 4.79 5.98
N ASP A 104 2.43 4.05 5.63
CA ASP A 104 1.95 2.94 6.43
C ASP A 104 2.39 1.64 5.78
N LEU A 105 3.17 0.87 6.54
CA LEU A 105 3.61 -0.45 6.14
C LEU A 105 2.64 -1.45 6.69
N GLY A 106 1.93 -2.05 5.82
CA GLY A 106 1.30 -3.21 6.22
C GLY A 106 0.04 -3.56 5.48
N ASN A 107 -0.06 -4.85 5.27
CA ASN A 107 -1.33 -5.46 5.02
C ASN A 107 -2.13 -5.40 6.31
N THR A 108 -3.27 -4.80 6.23
CA THR A 108 -4.26 -4.78 7.30
C THR A 108 -4.63 -6.20 7.71
N SER A 109 -4.72 -6.46 9.00
CA SER A 109 -5.22 -7.74 9.48
C SER A 109 -6.67 -7.93 9.02
N SER A 110 -6.89 -8.84 8.08
CA SER A 110 -8.21 -9.20 7.61
C SER A 110 -8.79 -10.30 8.50
N LYS A 111 -9.94 -10.05 9.11
CA LYS A 111 -10.78 -11.13 9.64
C LYS A 111 -11.72 -11.58 8.54
N VAL A 112 -11.43 -12.72 7.94
CA VAL A 112 -12.45 -13.43 7.16
C VAL A 112 -13.43 -14.09 8.15
N PHE A 113 -14.71 -13.88 7.94
CA PHE A 113 -15.78 -14.57 8.67
C PHE A 113 -15.72 -16.09 8.38
N SER A 114 -14.97 -16.82 9.16
CA SER A 114 -14.75 -18.28 9.20
C SER A 114 -13.30 -18.74 8.99
N GLY A 115 -12.33 -17.91 9.31
CA GLY A 115 -10.93 -18.31 9.33
C GLY A 115 -10.05 -17.05 9.40
N SER A 116 -9.33 -16.89 10.50
CA SER A 116 -8.40 -15.76 10.64
C SER A 116 -7.29 -15.89 9.61
N VAL A 117 -7.32 -15.11 8.56
CA VAL A 117 -6.12 -14.86 7.76
C VAL A 117 -5.49 -13.60 8.35
N THR A 118 -4.58 -13.77 9.27
CA THR A 118 -3.63 -12.72 9.63
C THR A 118 -2.68 -12.58 8.46
N VAL A 119 -2.82 -11.52 7.70
CA VAL A 119 -1.76 -11.13 6.76
C VAL A 119 -0.70 -10.44 7.61
N GLU A 120 0.38 -11.16 7.91
CA GLU A 120 1.50 -10.59 8.63
C GLU A 120 2.15 -9.50 7.80
N LEU A 121 2.49 -8.41 8.48
CA LEU A 121 3.31 -7.33 7.95
C LEU A 121 4.65 -7.91 7.51
N ASP A 122 5.11 -7.60 6.31
CA ASP A 122 6.47 -7.94 5.92
C ASP A 122 7.48 -7.04 6.66
N PRO A 123 8.14 -7.53 7.71
CA PRO A 123 9.07 -6.74 8.50
C PRO A 123 10.33 -6.36 7.70
N VAL A 124 10.65 -7.13 6.66
CA VAL A 124 11.79 -6.84 5.78
C VAL A 124 11.52 -5.59 4.97
N SER A 125 10.37 -5.51 4.31
CA SER A 125 9.97 -4.32 3.55
C SER A 125 9.98 -3.06 4.43
N GLY A 126 9.51 -3.19 5.69
CA GLY A 126 9.51 -2.09 6.66
C GLY A 126 10.88 -1.56 7.01
N ARG A 127 11.81 -2.44 7.28
CA ARG A 127 13.21 -2.08 7.56
C ARG A 127 13.89 -1.46 6.34
N ILE A 128 13.63 -2.00 5.15
CA ILE A 128 14.15 -1.47 3.89
C ILE A 128 13.61 -0.05 3.65
N ALA A 129 12.30 0.16 3.76
CA ALA A 129 11.68 1.46 3.57
C ALA A 129 12.24 2.53 4.52
N LYS A 130 12.43 2.21 5.80
CA LYS A 130 13.05 3.12 6.77
C LYS A 130 14.49 3.48 6.44
N GLN A 131 15.25 2.57 5.82
CA GLN A 131 16.61 2.85 5.37
C GLN A 131 16.64 3.69 4.09
N LEU A 132 15.70 3.47 3.18
CA LEU A 132 15.61 4.23 1.93
C LEU A 132 15.09 5.65 2.16
N TYR A 133 14.15 5.83 3.10
CA TYR A 133 13.47 7.10 3.35
C TYR A 133 13.60 7.53 4.83
N PRO A 134 14.82 7.85 5.30
CA PRO A 134 15.06 8.16 6.71
C PRO A 134 14.35 9.44 7.21
N LYS A 135 13.90 10.29 6.30
CA LYS A 135 13.14 11.53 6.62
C LYS A 135 11.62 11.33 6.59
N ALA A 136 11.14 10.18 6.13
CA ALA A 136 9.71 9.89 6.11
C ALA A 136 9.25 9.36 7.47
N ASP A 137 8.03 9.72 7.85
CA ASP A 137 7.34 9.15 9.02
C ASP A 137 6.69 7.82 8.59
N ILE A 138 7.35 6.70 8.88
CA ILE A 138 6.93 5.36 8.46
C ILE A 138 6.39 4.59 9.66
N THR A 139 5.10 4.31 9.64
CA THR A 139 4.41 3.44 10.61
C THR A 139 4.52 1.98 10.16
N VAL A 140 5.06 1.14 11.04
CA VAL A 140 5.03 -0.32 10.85
C VAL A 140 3.76 -0.86 11.48
N GLY A 141 2.70 -0.90 10.71
CA GLY A 141 1.37 -1.31 11.16
C GLY A 141 0.38 -1.25 10.00
N GLY A 142 -0.78 -1.86 10.15
CA GLY A 142 -1.85 -1.76 9.17
C GLY A 142 -2.47 -0.36 9.14
N PHE A 143 -3.13 -0.03 8.04
CA PHE A 143 -3.78 1.26 7.86
C PHE A 143 -4.87 1.53 8.93
N GLU A 144 -5.46 0.49 9.50
CA GLU A 144 -6.40 0.58 10.63
C GLU A 144 -5.80 1.14 11.93
N THR A 145 -4.49 1.11 12.06
CA THR A 145 -3.79 1.61 13.26
C THR A 145 -3.56 3.12 13.25
N THR A 146 -3.78 3.78 12.11
CA THR A 146 -3.61 5.22 11.95
C THR A 146 -4.95 5.95 11.95
N ASP A 147 -4.99 7.17 12.49
CA ASP A 147 -6.16 8.04 12.47
C ASP A 147 -5.72 9.51 12.47
N ARG A 148 -5.47 10.05 11.29
CA ARG A 148 -5.11 11.45 11.07
C ARG A 148 -6.17 12.10 10.19
N ARG A 149 -7.13 12.79 10.80
CA ARG A 149 -8.24 13.43 10.09
C ARG A 149 -7.83 14.76 9.47
N ASP A 150 -8.28 15.03 8.23
CA ASP A 150 -8.06 16.30 7.51
C ASP A 150 -6.59 16.75 7.53
N PHE A 151 -5.66 15.80 7.44
CA PHE A 151 -4.24 16.05 7.65
C PHE A 151 -3.42 16.03 6.36
N PHE A 152 -3.70 15.10 5.46
CA PHE A 152 -2.92 14.93 4.24
C PHE A 152 -3.42 15.82 3.11
N ASP A 153 -2.50 16.30 2.29
CA ASP A 153 -2.78 17.05 1.06
C ASP A 153 -2.94 16.09 -0.12
N LEU A 154 -2.23 14.97 -0.09
CA LEU A 154 -2.26 13.91 -1.09
C LEU A 154 -2.18 12.55 -0.41
N ALA A 155 -3.06 11.63 -0.80
CA ALA A 155 -2.90 10.19 -0.57
C ALA A 155 -2.70 9.50 -1.91
N ILE A 156 -1.58 8.78 -2.05
CA ILE A 156 -1.14 8.17 -3.32
C ILE A 156 -0.62 6.76 -3.05
N GLY A 157 -0.80 5.85 -3.98
CA GLY A 157 -0.25 4.51 -3.82
C GLY A 157 -1.01 3.42 -4.56
N ASN A 158 -0.52 2.19 -4.43
CA ASN A 158 -1.18 0.98 -4.87
C ASN A 158 -1.77 0.29 -3.66
N VAL A 159 -3.10 0.38 -3.49
CA VAL A 159 -3.78 -0.19 -2.34
C VAL A 159 -4.06 -1.68 -2.53
N PRO A 160 -4.08 -2.48 -1.45
CA PRO A 160 -4.43 -3.88 -1.54
C PRO A 160 -5.86 -4.05 -2.05
N PHE A 161 -6.11 -5.12 -2.79
CA PHE A 161 -7.44 -5.43 -3.31
C PHE A 161 -7.81 -6.90 -3.06
N GLY A 162 -9.10 -7.15 -2.91
CA GLY A 162 -9.65 -8.46 -2.61
C GLY A 162 -11.06 -8.34 -2.01
N GLN A 163 -11.66 -9.49 -1.73
CA GLN A 163 -13.01 -9.57 -1.16
C GLN A 163 -13.04 -9.61 0.37
N TYR A 164 -11.88 -9.58 1.01
CA TYR A 164 -11.79 -9.54 2.47
C TYR A 164 -11.95 -8.13 3.03
N GLN A 165 -12.23 -8.06 4.32
CA GLN A 165 -12.52 -6.81 5.02
C GLN A 165 -11.46 -6.55 6.09
N VAL A 166 -11.25 -5.27 6.38
CA VAL A 166 -10.37 -4.81 7.45
C VAL A 166 -11.21 -4.60 8.71
N ASN A 167 -10.65 -4.98 9.86
CA ASN A 167 -11.28 -4.68 11.14
C ASN A 167 -10.83 -3.30 11.66
N ASP A 168 -11.55 -2.28 11.24
CA ASP A 168 -11.42 -0.92 11.75
C ASP A 168 -12.77 -0.47 12.32
N LYS A 169 -12.81 -0.20 13.62
CA LYS A 169 -14.07 0.13 14.34
C LYS A 169 -14.82 1.30 13.71
N ALA A 170 -14.10 2.28 13.16
CA ALA A 170 -14.71 3.45 12.54
C ALA A 170 -15.41 3.11 11.21
N TYR A 171 -14.97 2.05 10.53
CA TYR A 171 -15.41 1.70 9.18
C TYR A 171 -16.15 0.36 9.10
N ASN A 172 -16.17 -0.45 10.16
CA ASN A 172 -16.80 -1.78 10.17
C ASN A 172 -18.27 -1.75 9.71
N LYS A 173 -18.99 -0.68 10.02
CA LYS A 173 -20.41 -0.51 9.62
C LYS A 173 -20.61 -0.38 8.11
N LEU A 174 -19.58 0.02 7.36
CA LEU A 174 -19.66 0.16 5.92
C LEU A 174 -19.61 -1.17 5.20
N ASN A 175 -19.05 -2.19 5.85
CA ASN A 175 -18.92 -3.54 5.30
C ASN A 175 -18.19 -3.58 3.94
N PHE A 176 -17.24 -2.67 3.73
CA PHE A 176 -16.50 -2.53 2.49
C PHE A 176 -15.41 -3.58 2.35
N SER A 177 -15.15 -4.02 1.11
CA SER A 177 -13.95 -4.76 0.77
C SER A 177 -12.70 -3.90 1.02
N ILE A 178 -11.53 -4.54 1.16
CA ILE A 178 -10.29 -3.86 1.55
C ILE A 178 -9.97 -2.64 0.67
N HIS A 179 -10.05 -2.77 -0.66
CA HIS A 179 -9.76 -1.65 -1.57
C HIS A 179 -10.73 -0.48 -1.38
N ASN A 180 -12.00 -0.73 -1.13
CA ASN A 180 -12.99 0.30 -0.88
C ASN A 180 -12.81 0.96 0.50
N TYR A 181 -12.40 0.19 1.50
CA TYR A 181 -12.02 0.69 2.81
C TYR A 181 -10.85 1.68 2.73
N PHE A 182 -9.82 1.38 1.93
CA PHE A 182 -8.67 2.28 1.75
C PHE A 182 -9.11 3.63 1.18
N PHE A 183 -10.00 3.65 0.20
CA PHE A 183 -10.57 4.91 -0.31
C PHE A 183 -11.37 5.66 0.75
N ALA A 184 -12.25 4.99 1.47
CA ALA A 184 -13.09 5.62 2.48
C ALA A 184 -12.24 6.28 3.58
N LYS A 185 -11.25 5.57 4.10
CA LYS A 185 -10.36 6.08 5.15
C LYS A 185 -9.43 7.18 4.63
N ALA A 186 -8.86 7.02 3.43
CA ALA A 186 -8.00 8.04 2.84
C ALA A 186 -8.75 9.36 2.62
N LEU A 187 -10.02 9.33 2.17
CA LEU A 187 -10.84 10.52 2.03
C LEU A 187 -11.11 11.23 3.36
N ASP A 188 -11.23 10.49 4.47
CA ASP A 188 -11.38 11.08 5.79
C ASP A 188 -10.06 11.65 6.35
N GLN A 189 -8.92 11.12 5.90
CA GLN A 189 -7.59 11.58 6.33
C GLN A 189 -7.03 12.71 5.47
N VAL A 190 -7.46 12.83 4.23
CA VAL A 190 -7.11 13.93 3.33
C VAL A 190 -7.97 15.14 3.67
N ARG A 191 -7.33 16.31 3.76
CA ARG A 191 -8.04 17.57 4.01
C ARG A 191 -8.98 17.94 2.88
N PRO A 192 -10.00 18.78 3.11
CA PRO A 192 -10.81 19.37 2.04
C PRO A 192 -9.94 20.07 0.99
N GLY A 193 -10.16 19.76 -0.29
CA GLY A 193 -9.34 20.25 -1.41
C GLY A 193 -8.07 19.45 -1.68
N GLY A 194 -7.74 18.43 -0.86
CA GLY A 194 -6.67 17.49 -1.14
C GLY A 194 -7.05 16.43 -2.19
N VAL A 195 -6.12 15.58 -2.55
CA VAL A 195 -6.27 14.59 -3.62
C VAL A 195 -6.06 13.17 -3.09
N VAL A 196 -6.86 12.23 -3.55
CA VAL A 196 -6.65 10.77 -3.38
C VAL A 196 -6.46 10.15 -4.76
N ALA A 197 -5.30 9.54 -5.00
CA ALA A 197 -4.90 8.95 -6.26
C ALA A 197 -4.34 7.54 -6.04
N PHE A 198 -5.19 6.52 -6.16
CA PHE A 198 -4.84 5.13 -5.90
C PHE A 198 -4.91 4.25 -7.15
N VAL A 199 -3.95 3.34 -7.27
CA VAL A 199 -4.09 2.15 -8.12
C VAL A 199 -4.91 1.12 -7.33
N THR A 200 -5.97 0.61 -7.94
CA THR A 200 -6.91 -0.30 -7.28
C THR A 200 -7.51 -1.30 -8.28
N SER A 201 -8.37 -2.18 -7.78
CA SER A 201 -9.18 -3.05 -8.59
C SER A 201 -10.27 -2.28 -9.35
N ARG A 202 -10.54 -2.66 -10.61
CA ARG A 202 -11.67 -2.14 -11.38
C ARG A 202 -13.01 -2.24 -10.65
N TYR A 203 -13.17 -3.19 -9.76
CA TYR A 203 -14.42 -3.42 -9.02
C TYR A 203 -14.83 -2.26 -8.10
N THR A 204 -13.94 -1.35 -7.78
CA THR A 204 -14.32 -0.11 -7.09
C THR A 204 -15.33 0.71 -7.89
N MET A 205 -15.14 0.77 -9.22
CA MET A 205 -15.99 1.56 -10.12
C MET A 205 -17.03 0.72 -10.86
N ASP A 206 -16.72 -0.53 -11.19
CA ASP A 206 -17.52 -1.39 -12.07
C ASP A 206 -18.48 -2.34 -11.34
N ALA A 207 -18.49 -2.33 -10.01
CA ALA A 207 -19.44 -3.14 -9.25
C ALA A 207 -20.89 -2.78 -9.59
N LYS A 208 -21.76 -3.78 -9.70
CA LYS A 208 -23.21 -3.57 -9.91
C LYS A 208 -23.84 -2.74 -8.79
N ASP A 209 -23.44 -3.01 -7.54
CA ASP A 209 -23.84 -2.22 -6.38
C ASP A 209 -23.16 -0.84 -6.41
N SER A 210 -23.97 0.21 -6.32
CA SER A 210 -23.51 1.60 -6.36
C SER A 210 -23.18 2.18 -4.96
N THR A 211 -23.30 1.41 -3.89
CA THR A 211 -23.15 1.89 -2.50
C THR A 211 -21.81 2.56 -2.27
N VAL A 212 -20.73 1.92 -2.69
CA VAL A 212 -19.37 2.46 -2.56
C VAL A 212 -19.22 3.75 -3.37
N ARG A 213 -19.62 3.74 -4.64
CA ARG A 213 -19.51 4.94 -5.51
C ARG A 213 -20.28 6.13 -4.95
N ARG A 214 -21.49 5.90 -4.43
CA ARG A 214 -22.28 6.96 -3.77
C ARG A 214 -21.60 7.48 -2.50
N TYR A 215 -21.07 6.57 -1.68
CA TYR A 215 -20.33 6.95 -0.48
C TYR A 215 -19.12 7.82 -0.81
N LEU A 216 -18.31 7.41 -1.80
CA LEU A 216 -17.12 8.15 -2.23
C LEU A 216 -17.50 9.50 -2.86
N ALA A 217 -18.56 9.56 -3.69
CA ALA A 217 -19.03 10.78 -4.31
C ALA A 217 -19.57 11.81 -3.30
N GLN A 218 -20.12 11.38 -2.18
CA GLN A 218 -20.59 12.27 -1.12
C GLN A 218 -19.44 12.94 -0.34
N ARG A 219 -18.26 12.31 -0.32
CA ARG A 219 -17.06 12.80 0.39
C ARG A 219 -16.05 13.45 -0.53
N GLY A 220 -15.92 12.96 -1.74
CA GLY A 220 -15.08 13.55 -2.76
C GLY A 220 -15.89 14.51 -3.62
N LEU A 221 -15.45 15.75 -3.77
CA LEU A 221 -15.88 16.56 -4.89
C LEU A 221 -15.32 15.90 -6.14
N SER A 222 -16.18 15.16 -6.86
CA SER A 222 -15.80 14.64 -8.17
C SER A 222 -15.65 15.83 -9.12
N PRO A 223 -14.46 16.18 -9.61
CA PRO A 223 -14.32 17.18 -10.65
C PRO A 223 -14.86 16.69 -12.01
N PHE A 224 -15.24 15.42 -12.08
CA PHE A 224 -15.84 14.81 -13.27
C PHE A 224 -17.31 14.49 -13.00
N ARG A 225 -18.15 15.49 -13.10
CA ARG A 225 -19.56 15.36 -13.40
C ARG A 225 -19.76 15.56 -14.90
#